data_84601ae7db177dd839debb1534139054
#
_entry.id   84601ae7db177dd839debb1534139054
#
_cell.length_a   1.000
_cell.length_b   1.000
_cell.length_c   1.000
_cell.angle_alpha   90.00
_cell.angle_beta   90.00
_cell.angle_gamma   90.00
#
_symmetry.space_group_name_H-M   'P 1'
#
loop_
_entity.id
_entity.type
_entity.pdbx_description
1 polymer ?
#
loop_
_entity_poly.entity_id
_entity_poly.type
_entity_poly.pdbx_seq_one_letter_code
_entity_poly.pdbx_strand_id
1 'polypeptide(L)'
;MRLLTTFGALLLMVACSPEPQPIAYGTDFCDFCRMTIVDKQHAAELVTTKGRVYKFDAIECQVQYLQQHQEVEFSHFLVTDYASTEGGLFAAEDCTYLISPNLSSPMGANLTGFADQKIAQQFQAEKTGELYDWSSLQAHFAK
;
A
#
# COMPACT_ATOMS: atom_id res chain seq x y z
N MET A 1 -47.10 -14.15 -43.20
CA MET A 1 -45.81 -13.41 -43.20
C MET A 1 -45.44 -13.12 -41.73
N ARG A 2 -44.57 -13.96 -41.13
CA ARG A 2 -44.21 -13.90 -39.70
C ARG A 2 -42.85 -13.15 -39.62
N LEU A 3 -42.89 -11.94 -39.04
CA LEU A 3 -41.66 -11.23 -38.65
C LEU A 3 -41.11 -11.87 -37.37
N LEU A 4 -39.98 -12.55 -37.47
CA LEU A 4 -39.16 -12.91 -36.31
C LEU A 4 -38.30 -11.69 -35.93
N THR A 5 -38.67 -11.02 -34.84
CA THR A 5 -37.83 -10.03 -34.17
C THR A 5 -36.83 -10.76 -33.28
N THR A 6 -35.59 -10.90 -33.76
CA THR A 6 -34.46 -11.36 -32.93
C THR A 6 -34.03 -10.24 -31.99
N PHE A 7 -34.39 -10.38 -30.73
CA PHE A 7 -33.96 -9.51 -29.63
C PHE A 7 -32.54 -9.93 -29.22
N GLY A 8 -31.54 -9.26 -29.78
CA GLY A 8 -30.15 -9.47 -29.41
C GLY A 8 -29.87 -8.96 -28.01
N ALA A 9 -29.73 -9.88 -27.05
CA ALA A 9 -29.28 -9.57 -25.70
C ALA A 9 -27.81 -9.13 -25.72
N LEU A 10 -27.56 -7.83 -25.63
CA LEU A 10 -26.21 -7.23 -25.45
C LEU A 10 -25.76 -7.52 -24.03
N LEU A 11 -24.92 -8.54 -23.84
CA LEU A 11 -24.27 -8.86 -22.57
C LEU A 11 -23.25 -7.75 -22.28
N LEU A 12 -23.59 -6.81 -21.40
CA LEU A 12 -22.65 -5.83 -20.84
C LEU A 12 -21.69 -6.60 -19.94
N MET A 13 -20.50 -6.89 -20.41
CA MET A 13 -19.36 -7.36 -19.60
C MET A 13 -18.96 -6.21 -18.68
N VAL A 14 -19.44 -6.21 -17.44
CA VAL A 14 -18.92 -5.33 -16.38
C VAL A 14 -17.54 -5.87 -16.03
N ALA A 15 -16.50 -5.25 -16.60
CA ALA A 15 -15.13 -5.48 -16.16
C ALA A 15 -14.99 -4.91 -14.75
N CYS A 16 -14.89 -5.78 -13.73
CA CYS A 16 -14.48 -5.37 -12.39
C CYS A 16 -13.02 -4.93 -12.45
N SER A 17 -12.78 -3.62 -12.44
CA SER A 17 -11.44 -3.07 -12.26
C SER A 17 -10.97 -3.39 -10.84
N PRO A 18 -9.70 -3.83 -10.66
CA PRO A 18 -9.13 -3.96 -9.32
C PRO A 18 -9.03 -2.55 -8.70
N GLU A 19 -9.68 -2.35 -7.54
CA GLU A 19 -9.71 -1.05 -6.87
C GLU A 19 -9.26 -1.19 -5.41
N PRO A 20 -8.53 -0.18 -4.88
CA PRO A 20 -8.19 -0.07 -3.47
C PRO A 20 -9.46 -0.04 -2.59
N GLN A 21 -9.34 -0.53 -1.37
CA GLN A 21 -10.41 -0.52 -0.39
C GLN A 21 -10.01 0.28 0.86
N PRO A 22 -10.93 1.00 1.50
CA PRO A 22 -10.61 1.66 2.76
C PRO A 22 -10.13 0.67 3.83
N ILE A 23 -9.10 1.06 4.56
CA ILE A 23 -8.64 0.30 5.74
C ILE A 23 -9.59 0.62 6.91
N ALA A 24 -10.22 -0.41 7.47
CA ALA A 24 -11.07 -0.28 8.66
C ALA A 24 -10.19 -0.35 9.92
N TYR A 25 -9.60 0.77 10.30
CA TYR A 25 -8.72 0.88 11.47
C TYR A 25 -9.42 0.41 12.74
N GLY A 26 -8.71 -0.39 13.56
CA GLY A 26 -9.25 -1.03 14.74
C GLY A 26 -10.03 -2.32 14.47
N THR A 27 -10.28 -2.68 13.22
CA THR A 27 -11.06 -3.85 12.80
C THR A 27 -10.31 -4.76 11.84
N ASP A 28 -9.66 -4.19 10.81
CA ASP A 28 -8.87 -4.97 9.85
C ASP A 28 -7.59 -5.52 10.49
N PHE A 29 -7.14 -6.67 10.00
CA PHE A 29 -5.90 -7.30 10.43
C PHE A 29 -4.85 -7.24 9.32
N CYS A 30 -3.60 -7.11 9.73
CA CYS A 30 -2.45 -7.18 8.83
C CYS A 30 -2.35 -8.57 8.18
N ASP A 31 -2.30 -8.64 6.86
CA ASP A 31 -2.18 -9.90 6.12
C ASP A 31 -0.80 -10.58 6.28
N PHE A 32 0.17 -9.88 6.85
CA PHE A 32 1.50 -10.41 7.13
C PHE A 32 1.68 -10.80 8.61
N CYS A 33 1.64 -9.84 9.53
CA CYS A 33 1.92 -10.08 10.95
C CYS A 33 0.69 -10.46 11.79
N ARG A 34 -0.52 -10.34 11.23
CA ARG A 34 -1.81 -10.65 11.87
C ARG A 34 -2.23 -9.73 13.01
N MET A 35 -1.51 -8.65 13.24
CA MET A 35 -1.90 -7.61 14.21
C MET A 35 -3.07 -6.79 13.66
N THR A 36 -3.89 -6.25 14.57
CA THR A 36 -4.94 -5.30 14.21
C THR A 36 -4.31 -4.00 13.68
N ILE A 37 -4.78 -3.50 12.55
CA ILE A 37 -4.30 -2.26 11.96
C ILE A 37 -4.94 -1.09 12.70
N VAL A 38 -4.15 -0.34 13.47
CA VAL A 38 -4.62 0.80 14.26
C VAL A 38 -3.95 2.12 13.89
N ASP A 39 -2.73 2.06 13.35
CA ASP A 39 -1.93 3.23 13.00
C ASP A 39 -2.24 3.70 11.58
N LYS A 40 -2.75 4.94 11.48
CA LYS A 40 -3.12 5.55 10.21
C LYS A 40 -1.94 6.14 9.44
N GLN A 41 -0.77 6.22 10.06
CA GLN A 41 0.42 6.86 9.48
C GLN A 41 1.41 5.84 8.88
N HIS A 42 1.23 4.54 9.16
CA HIS A 42 2.16 3.49 8.70
C HIS A 42 1.48 2.39 7.88
N ALA A 43 0.16 2.42 7.75
CA ALA A 43 -0.59 1.38 7.07
C ALA A 43 -0.26 1.32 5.55
N ALA A 44 -0.49 0.17 4.97
CA ALA A 44 -0.27 -0.05 3.55
C ALA A 44 -1.29 -1.03 2.96
N GLU A 45 -1.40 -1.04 1.63
CA GLU A 45 -2.32 -1.90 0.91
C GLU A 45 -1.71 -2.39 -0.41
N LEU A 46 -2.01 -3.63 -0.78
CA LEU A 46 -1.73 -4.20 -2.09
C LEU A 46 -3.02 -4.66 -2.74
N VAL A 47 -3.18 -4.38 -4.02
CA VAL A 47 -4.30 -4.89 -4.82
C VAL A 47 -3.75 -5.73 -5.95
N THR A 48 -4.22 -6.97 -6.08
CA THR A 48 -3.81 -7.83 -7.19
C THR A 48 -4.51 -7.44 -8.48
N THR A 49 -3.95 -7.85 -9.62
CA THR A 49 -4.60 -7.70 -10.94
C THR A 49 -5.97 -8.37 -11.03
N LYS A 50 -6.26 -9.31 -10.13
CA LYS A 50 -7.56 -10.01 -10.01
C LYS A 50 -8.52 -9.36 -8.99
N GLY A 51 -8.15 -8.21 -8.40
CA GLY A 51 -9.00 -7.45 -7.48
C GLY A 51 -8.98 -7.92 -6.03
N ARG A 52 -8.06 -8.82 -5.63
CA ARG A 52 -7.89 -9.16 -4.22
C ARG A 52 -7.06 -8.09 -3.51
N VAL A 53 -7.54 -7.66 -2.34
CA VAL A 53 -6.91 -6.64 -1.51
C VAL A 53 -6.22 -7.30 -0.32
N TYR A 54 -5.00 -6.86 -0.02
CA TYR A 54 -4.23 -7.20 1.17
C TYR A 54 -3.89 -5.93 1.93
N LYS A 55 -4.08 -5.94 3.24
CA LYS A 55 -3.90 -4.78 4.12
C LYS A 55 -2.81 -5.04 5.15
N PHE A 56 -2.05 -4.00 5.47
CA PHE A 56 -0.88 -4.10 6.35
C PHE A 56 -0.88 -2.97 7.38
N ASP A 57 -0.45 -3.29 8.59
CA ASP A 57 -0.30 -2.31 9.69
C ASP A 57 0.98 -1.48 9.58
N ALA A 58 1.93 -1.96 8.78
CA ALA A 58 3.20 -1.28 8.54
C ALA A 58 3.68 -1.49 7.10
N ILE A 59 4.40 -0.50 6.55
CA ILE A 59 5.00 -0.55 5.20
C ILE A 59 6.01 -1.71 5.10
N GLU A 60 6.77 -1.97 6.17
CA GLU A 60 7.69 -3.11 6.22
C GLU A 60 6.98 -4.47 6.11
N CYS A 61 5.75 -4.58 6.60
CA CYS A 61 4.94 -5.79 6.40
C CYS A 61 4.56 -5.97 4.93
N GLN A 62 4.18 -4.89 4.24
CA GLN A 62 3.89 -4.90 2.81
C GLN A 62 5.12 -5.32 2.00
N VAL A 63 6.29 -4.73 2.27
CA VAL A 63 7.53 -5.03 1.54
C VAL A 63 7.96 -6.49 1.75
N GLN A 64 7.87 -7.00 2.98
CA GLN A 64 8.19 -8.40 3.28
C GLN A 64 7.17 -9.35 2.64
N TYR A 65 5.89 -8.99 2.61
CA TYR A 65 4.86 -9.77 1.91
C TYR A 65 5.16 -9.91 0.42
N LEU A 66 5.55 -8.80 -0.24
CA LEU A 66 5.93 -8.81 -1.66
C LEU A 66 7.11 -9.74 -1.96
N GLN A 67 8.10 -9.79 -1.07
CA GLN A 67 9.26 -10.67 -1.23
C GLN A 67 8.92 -12.16 -1.12
N GLN A 68 7.89 -12.49 -0.33
CA GLN A 68 7.43 -13.87 -0.14
C GLN A 68 6.43 -14.32 -1.20
N HIS A 69 5.85 -13.38 -1.98
CA HIS A 69 4.78 -13.66 -2.94
C HIS A 69 5.11 -13.12 -4.34
N GLN A 70 6.33 -13.39 -4.82
CA GLN A 70 6.82 -12.91 -6.13
C GLN A 70 6.04 -13.50 -7.32
N GLU A 71 5.30 -14.59 -7.12
CA GLU A 71 4.42 -15.21 -8.10
C GLU A 71 3.08 -14.47 -8.27
N VAL A 72 2.75 -13.53 -7.37
CA VAL A 72 1.49 -12.77 -7.39
C VAL A 72 1.68 -11.47 -8.18
N GLU A 73 0.80 -11.22 -9.14
CA GLU A 73 0.78 -9.96 -9.89
C GLU A 73 -0.09 -8.92 -9.17
N PHE A 74 0.50 -7.80 -8.81
CA PHE A 74 -0.17 -6.67 -8.17
C PHE A 74 -0.37 -5.52 -9.16
N SER A 75 -1.53 -4.87 -9.08
CA SER A 75 -1.89 -3.69 -9.85
C SER A 75 -1.71 -2.38 -9.08
N HIS A 76 -1.82 -2.42 -7.73
CA HIS A 76 -1.62 -1.26 -6.89
C HIS A 76 -0.73 -1.59 -5.69
N PHE A 77 0.18 -0.67 -5.42
CA PHE A 77 1.06 -0.64 -4.27
C PHE A 77 0.78 0.68 -3.57
N LEU A 78 0.19 0.63 -2.38
CA LEU A 78 -0.30 1.83 -1.70
C LEU A 78 0.25 1.90 -0.29
N VAL A 79 0.56 3.12 0.16
CA VAL A 79 1.03 3.40 1.51
C VAL A 79 0.34 4.65 2.05
N THR A 80 0.26 4.77 3.38
CA THR A 80 -0.20 6.00 4.02
C THR A 80 0.94 7.02 4.14
N ASP A 81 0.56 8.30 4.23
CA ASP A 81 1.50 9.40 4.45
C ASP A 81 1.68 9.64 5.94
N TYR A 82 2.92 9.56 6.43
CA TYR A 82 3.26 9.81 7.83
C TYR A 82 2.91 11.24 8.28
N ALA A 83 2.97 12.21 7.37
CA ALA A 83 2.62 13.60 7.67
C ALA A 83 1.11 13.81 7.83
N SER A 84 0.28 12.85 7.43
CA SER A 84 -1.17 12.90 7.51
C SER A 84 -1.72 11.97 8.58
N THR A 85 -2.69 12.43 9.36
CA THR A 85 -3.43 11.61 10.33
C THR A 85 -4.74 11.03 9.78
N GLU A 86 -5.06 11.33 8.53
CA GLU A 86 -6.31 10.94 7.89
C GLU A 86 -6.31 9.48 7.40
N GLY A 87 -5.11 8.88 7.21
CA GLY A 87 -4.97 7.52 6.73
C GLY A 87 -5.26 7.37 5.23
N GLY A 88 -5.07 8.42 4.45
CA GLY A 88 -5.20 8.38 2.98
C GLY A 88 -4.11 7.53 2.35
N LEU A 89 -4.47 6.75 1.31
CA LEU A 89 -3.56 5.89 0.57
C LEU A 89 -3.01 6.61 -0.66
N PHE A 90 -1.71 6.51 -0.85
CA PHE A 90 -0.94 7.10 -1.96
C PHE A 90 -0.19 6.00 -2.71
N ALA A 91 0.08 6.20 -4.01
CA ALA A 91 0.87 5.25 -4.78
C ALA A 91 2.29 5.16 -4.20
N ALA A 92 2.72 3.94 -3.90
CA ALA A 92 4.00 3.69 -3.23
C ALA A 92 5.20 4.17 -4.07
N GLU A 93 5.07 4.08 -5.40
CA GLU A 93 6.10 4.52 -6.34
C GLU A 93 6.32 6.05 -6.33
N ASP A 94 5.31 6.81 -5.93
CA ASP A 94 5.36 8.28 -5.87
C ASP A 94 5.81 8.79 -4.49
N CYS A 95 5.94 7.91 -3.50
CA CYS A 95 6.33 8.25 -2.14
C CYS A 95 7.84 8.22 -1.91
N THR A 96 8.28 8.99 -0.92
CA THR A 96 9.64 8.97 -0.37
C THR A 96 9.61 8.33 1.01
N TYR A 97 10.58 7.47 1.31
CA TYR A 97 10.63 6.71 2.55
C TYR A 97 11.82 7.14 3.40
N LEU A 98 11.62 7.17 4.71
CA LEU A 98 12.68 7.46 5.69
C LEU A 98 12.80 6.27 6.65
N ILE A 99 14.01 5.74 6.75
CA ILE A 99 14.37 4.82 7.84
C ILE A 99 15.21 5.60 8.84
N SER A 100 14.66 5.78 10.05
CA SER A 100 15.29 6.60 11.09
C SER A 100 15.17 5.93 12.46
N PRO A 101 16.27 5.83 13.24
CA PRO A 101 16.23 5.30 14.60
C PRO A 101 15.39 6.16 15.56
N ASN A 102 15.03 7.38 15.15
CA ASN A 102 14.25 8.33 15.96
C ASN A 102 12.76 8.40 15.53
N LEU A 103 12.34 7.55 14.60
CA LEU A 103 10.95 7.38 14.18
C LEU A 103 10.61 5.87 14.20
N SER A 104 9.88 5.45 15.21
CA SER A 104 9.47 4.04 15.32
C SER A 104 8.29 3.73 14.40
N SER A 105 8.33 2.57 13.75
CA SER A 105 7.21 1.97 13.02
C SER A 105 6.62 0.79 13.80
N PRO A 106 5.38 0.35 13.49
CA PRO A 106 4.69 -0.71 14.25
C PRO A 106 5.49 -2.02 14.38
N MET A 107 6.24 -2.41 13.37
CA MET A 107 7.05 -3.63 13.36
C MET A 107 8.54 -3.40 13.67
N GLY A 108 8.91 -2.18 14.03
CA GLY A 108 10.26 -1.86 14.52
C GLY A 108 11.33 -1.69 13.44
N ALA A 109 10.98 -1.66 12.16
CA ALA A 109 11.93 -1.32 11.09
C ALA A 109 12.26 0.18 11.04
N ASN A 110 11.57 1.01 11.83
CA ASN A 110 11.73 2.46 11.87
C ASN A 110 11.47 3.12 10.49
N LEU A 111 10.56 2.54 9.73
CA LEU A 111 10.23 2.93 8.38
C LEU A 111 8.95 3.78 8.34
N THR A 112 9.06 4.96 7.72
CA THR A 112 7.94 5.87 7.48
C THR A 112 7.86 6.25 6.00
N GLY A 113 6.66 6.42 5.46
CA GLY A 113 6.42 6.87 4.09
C GLY A 113 5.89 8.30 4.06
N PHE A 114 6.26 9.06 3.04
CA PHE A 114 5.82 10.45 2.82
C PHE A 114 5.36 10.64 1.38
N ALA A 115 4.18 11.21 1.20
CA ALA A 115 3.68 11.56 -0.12
C ALA A 115 4.42 12.79 -0.73
N ASP A 116 4.99 13.65 0.12
CA ASP A 116 5.79 14.80 -0.30
C ASP A 116 7.26 14.62 0.07
N GLN A 117 8.12 14.62 -0.96
CA GLN A 117 9.57 14.47 -0.78
C GLN A 117 10.20 15.58 0.06
N LYS A 118 9.69 16.81 -0.02
CA LYS A 118 10.23 17.92 0.77
C LYS A 118 9.95 17.72 2.26
N ILE A 119 8.77 17.18 2.58
CA ILE A 119 8.42 16.85 3.95
C ILE A 119 9.32 15.71 4.45
N ALA A 120 9.56 14.68 3.65
CA ALA A 120 10.49 13.61 3.99
C ALA A 120 11.91 14.14 4.30
N GLN A 121 12.42 15.10 3.50
CA GLN A 121 13.70 15.74 3.72
C GLN A 121 13.74 16.57 5.01
N GLN A 122 12.66 17.26 5.36
CA GLN A 122 12.54 17.99 6.63
C GLN A 122 12.61 17.02 7.83
N PHE A 123 11.85 15.92 7.75
CA PHE A 123 11.91 14.88 8.78
C PHE A 123 13.31 14.25 8.87
N GLN A 124 13.98 13.99 7.75
CA GLN A 124 15.36 13.50 7.76
C GLN A 124 16.31 14.49 8.46
N ALA A 125 16.17 15.78 8.20
CA ALA A 125 17.01 16.80 8.84
C ALA A 125 16.83 16.86 10.36
N GLU A 126 15.61 16.61 10.85
CA GLU A 126 15.27 16.64 12.28
C GLU A 126 15.53 15.30 12.98
N LYS A 127 15.22 14.19 12.34
CA LYS A 127 15.20 12.85 12.92
C LYS A 127 16.40 12.00 12.50
N THR A 128 17.23 12.49 11.59
CA THR A 128 18.32 11.71 10.95
C THR A 128 17.79 10.51 10.17
N GLY A 129 18.68 9.67 9.64
CA GLY A 129 18.31 8.47 8.90
C GLY A 129 18.57 8.57 7.41
N GLU A 130 18.12 7.60 6.67
CA GLU A 130 18.34 7.47 5.24
C GLU A 130 17.02 7.52 4.45
N LEU A 131 17.04 8.25 3.33
CA LEU A 131 15.90 8.33 2.41
C LEU A 131 16.00 7.27 1.31
N TYR A 132 14.86 6.73 0.95
CA TYR A 132 14.70 5.74 -0.11
C TYR A 132 13.55 6.13 -1.03
N ASP A 133 13.65 5.78 -2.31
CA ASP A 133 12.50 5.62 -3.19
C ASP A 133 11.94 4.20 -3.06
N TRP A 134 10.83 3.90 -3.74
CA TRP A 134 10.18 2.60 -3.66
C TRP A 134 11.10 1.45 -4.10
N SER A 135 11.87 1.63 -5.17
CA SER A 135 12.76 0.59 -5.69
C SER A 135 13.93 0.29 -4.75
N SER A 136 14.60 1.33 -4.26
CA SER A 136 15.73 1.20 -3.33
C SER A 136 15.27 0.68 -1.96
N LEU A 137 14.06 1.01 -1.52
CA LEU A 137 13.45 0.46 -0.31
C LEU A 137 13.26 -1.06 -0.43
N GLN A 138 12.67 -1.54 -1.53
CA GLN A 138 12.50 -2.98 -1.75
C GLN A 138 13.86 -3.71 -1.79
N ALA A 139 14.87 -3.14 -2.43
CA ALA A 139 16.23 -3.69 -2.47
C ALA A 139 16.89 -3.70 -1.07
N HIS A 140 16.61 -2.71 -0.22
CA HIS A 140 17.11 -2.68 1.16
C HIS A 140 16.60 -3.85 1.99
N PHE A 141 15.32 -4.21 1.84
CA PHE A 141 14.69 -5.34 2.57
C PHE A 141 14.93 -6.71 1.93
N ALA A 142 15.46 -6.77 0.71
CA ALA A 142 15.74 -8.03 0.00
C ALA A 142 17.05 -8.73 0.43
N LYS A 143 17.76 -8.18 1.43
CA LYS A 143 19.08 -8.69 1.90
C LYS A 143 18.95 -9.77 2.95
#